data_b4bee93255f87920208f81688ed7cc48
#
_entry.id   b4bee93255f87920208f81688ed7cc48
#
_cell.length_a   1.000
_cell.length_b   1.000
_cell.length_c   1.000
_cell.angle_alpha   90.00
_cell.angle_beta   90.00
_cell.angle_gamma   90.00
#
_symmetry.space_group_name_H-M   'P 1'
#
loop_
_entity.id
_entity.type
_entity.pdbx_description
1 polymer ?
#
loop_
_entity_poly.entity_id
_entity_poly.type
_entity_poly.pdbx_seq_one_letter_code
_entity_poly.pdbx_strand_id
1 'polypeptide(L)'
;MGRVEGLVAMVTGARRGLGKASAVLLAKEGAKVVITDRNPDGADAVLAEIEKAGGEAVFLDQDVSKEADWQRVIERTIDRFGKLDILVNNAGVGAGKNIEQISLEEWRWVMSVNLDGAFLGTKYGIEAMKKTGGGSIINMSSIEGIIGDSRMVAYDASKGGLRTLTKSAALHCAQRGYNIRVNTVHPGFIDTEMVRGFLKAQAKDGDIESARKALERLHPIGHLGEPDDVAYAVLYLASRESKFATGSELVVDGGYTAR
;
A
#
# COMPACT_ATOMS: atom_id res chain seq x y z
N MET A 1 -2.77 4.81 25.19
CA MET A 1 -2.55 5.83 24.15
C MET A 1 -2.07 5.08 22.91
N GLY A 2 -2.76 5.22 21.81
CA GLY A 2 -2.42 4.50 20.57
C GLY A 2 -1.11 5.00 19.96
N ARG A 3 -0.46 4.15 19.16
CA ARG A 3 0.87 4.45 18.55
C ARG A 3 0.82 5.60 17.54
N VAL A 4 -0.38 5.90 16.98
CA VAL A 4 -0.64 7.00 16.03
C VAL A 4 -1.80 7.87 16.47
N GLU A 5 -1.99 8.02 17.78
CA GLU A 5 -3.06 8.78 18.41
C GLU A 5 -3.13 10.21 17.91
N GLY A 6 -4.33 10.65 17.47
CA GLY A 6 -4.59 12.00 16.98
C GLY A 6 -3.99 12.35 15.62
N LEU A 7 -3.32 11.38 14.94
CA LEU A 7 -2.85 11.55 13.57
C LEU A 7 -3.97 11.31 12.57
N VAL A 8 -3.83 11.89 11.37
CA VAL A 8 -4.75 11.71 10.25
C VAL A 8 -4.05 10.87 9.18
N ALA A 9 -4.65 9.72 8.87
CA ALA A 9 -4.13 8.77 7.90
C ALA A 9 -5.03 8.68 6.66
N MET A 10 -4.43 8.62 5.48
CA MET A 10 -5.11 8.25 4.24
C MET A 10 -4.54 6.93 3.73
N VAL A 11 -5.43 5.98 3.39
CA VAL A 11 -5.04 4.67 2.85
C VAL A 11 -5.77 4.45 1.53
N THR A 12 -5.04 4.26 0.42
CA THR A 12 -5.62 4.03 -0.90
C THR A 12 -5.84 2.54 -1.17
N GLY A 13 -6.89 2.19 -1.95
CA GLY A 13 -7.26 0.80 -2.20
C GLY A 13 -7.67 0.08 -0.91
N ALA A 14 -8.38 0.77 0.00
CA ALA A 14 -8.56 0.34 1.38
C ALA A 14 -9.89 -0.41 1.65
N ARG A 15 -10.70 -0.69 0.65
CA ARG A 15 -11.94 -1.45 0.88
C ARG A 15 -11.73 -2.94 1.16
N ARG A 16 -10.52 -3.49 0.90
CA ARG A 16 -10.18 -4.90 1.11
C ARG A 16 -8.68 -5.14 1.30
N GLY A 17 -8.32 -6.38 1.62
CA GLY A 17 -6.93 -6.87 1.67
C GLY A 17 -6.03 -6.03 2.57
N LEU A 18 -4.82 -5.74 2.10
CA LEU A 18 -3.79 -5.04 2.85
C LEU A 18 -4.20 -3.61 3.24
N GLY A 19 -4.87 -2.91 2.32
CA GLY A 19 -5.35 -1.55 2.57
C GLY A 19 -6.39 -1.50 3.67
N LYS A 20 -7.36 -2.43 3.67
CA LYS A 20 -8.35 -2.57 4.73
C LYS A 20 -7.68 -2.85 6.08
N ALA A 21 -6.81 -3.87 6.16
CA ALA A 21 -6.12 -4.24 7.39
C ALA A 21 -5.29 -3.06 7.94
N SER A 22 -4.57 -2.36 7.07
CA SER A 22 -3.81 -1.16 7.46
C SER A 22 -4.71 -0.05 8.00
N ALA A 23 -5.84 0.24 7.32
CA ALA A 23 -6.78 1.28 7.74
C ALA A 23 -7.42 0.96 9.10
N VAL A 24 -7.87 -0.28 9.29
CA VAL A 24 -8.48 -0.74 10.55
C VAL A 24 -7.46 -0.69 11.69
N LEU A 25 -6.23 -1.14 11.46
CA LEU A 25 -5.18 -1.12 12.51
C LEU A 25 -4.77 0.32 12.87
N LEU A 26 -4.59 1.20 11.89
CA LEU A 26 -4.28 2.61 12.15
C LEU A 26 -5.40 3.28 12.97
N ALA A 27 -6.67 2.99 12.67
CA ALA A 27 -7.79 3.50 13.44
C ALA A 27 -7.81 2.95 14.88
N LYS A 28 -7.59 1.65 15.08
CA LYS A 28 -7.45 1.03 16.42
C LYS A 28 -6.34 1.66 17.25
N GLU A 29 -5.29 2.15 16.59
CA GLU A 29 -4.15 2.82 17.21
C GLU A 29 -4.33 4.36 17.31
N GLY A 30 -5.57 4.85 17.13
CA GLY A 30 -5.99 6.21 17.42
C GLY A 30 -5.88 7.20 16.27
N ALA A 31 -5.60 6.77 15.04
CA ALA A 31 -5.65 7.65 13.88
C ALA A 31 -7.10 7.90 13.43
N LYS A 32 -7.36 9.11 12.91
CA LYS A 32 -8.52 9.38 12.05
C LYS A 32 -8.19 8.93 10.64
N VAL A 33 -9.06 8.16 10.00
CA VAL A 33 -8.70 7.47 8.76
C VAL A 33 -9.58 7.91 7.59
N VAL A 34 -8.94 8.25 6.49
CA VAL A 34 -9.57 8.38 5.17
C VAL A 34 -9.25 7.12 4.38
N ILE A 35 -10.27 6.32 4.07
CA ILE A 35 -10.13 5.18 3.18
C ILE A 35 -10.55 5.62 1.77
N THR A 36 -9.76 5.24 0.75
CA THR A 36 -10.14 5.52 -0.63
C THR A 36 -10.11 4.28 -1.49
N ASP A 37 -10.99 4.21 -2.48
CA ASP A 37 -11.02 3.17 -3.51
C ASP A 37 -11.77 3.70 -4.73
N ARG A 38 -11.53 3.14 -5.91
CA ARG A 38 -12.28 3.44 -7.12
C ARG A 38 -13.70 2.87 -7.11
N ASN A 39 -13.88 1.75 -6.40
CA ASN A 39 -15.18 1.10 -6.22
C ASN A 39 -15.66 1.30 -4.78
N PRO A 40 -16.84 1.88 -4.54
CA PRO A 40 -17.38 2.07 -3.20
C PRO A 40 -17.90 0.76 -2.56
N ASP A 41 -18.15 -0.30 -3.36
CA ASP A 41 -18.75 -1.53 -2.86
C ASP A 41 -17.95 -2.17 -1.72
N GLY A 42 -18.54 -2.28 -0.54
CA GLY A 42 -17.89 -2.83 0.66
C GLY A 42 -17.12 -1.79 1.50
N ALA A 43 -17.07 -0.52 1.11
CA ALA A 43 -16.48 0.53 1.92
C ALA A 43 -17.22 0.70 3.26
N ASP A 44 -18.55 0.64 3.26
CA ASP A 44 -19.39 0.74 4.47
C ASP A 44 -19.05 -0.33 5.50
N ALA A 45 -18.72 -1.54 5.06
CA ALA A 45 -18.31 -2.61 5.96
C ALA A 45 -16.98 -2.30 6.66
N VAL A 46 -16.04 -1.63 5.97
CA VAL A 46 -14.78 -1.20 6.56
C VAL A 46 -15.00 -0.05 7.54
N LEU A 47 -15.83 0.91 7.18
CA LEU A 47 -16.21 2.02 8.08
C LEU A 47 -16.86 1.50 9.36
N ALA A 48 -17.82 0.58 9.25
CA ALA A 48 -18.47 -0.05 10.40
C ALA A 48 -17.49 -0.83 11.29
N GLU A 49 -16.49 -1.51 10.70
CA GLU A 49 -15.46 -2.22 11.47
C GLU A 49 -14.57 -1.24 12.24
N ILE A 50 -14.20 -0.10 11.62
CA ILE A 50 -13.43 0.97 12.28
C ILE A 50 -14.23 1.60 13.41
N GLU A 51 -15.49 1.93 13.17
CA GLU A 51 -16.39 2.51 14.18
C GLU A 51 -16.59 1.58 15.36
N LYS A 52 -16.83 0.29 15.10
CA LYS A 52 -16.94 -0.74 16.16
C LYS A 52 -15.68 -0.84 17.02
N ALA A 53 -14.51 -0.56 16.45
CA ALA A 53 -13.24 -0.50 17.16
C ALA A 53 -13.00 0.84 17.88
N GLY A 54 -13.96 1.76 17.86
CA GLY A 54 -13.88 3.08 18.50
C GLY A 54 -13.11 4.13 17.66
N GLY A 55 -12.80 3.86 16.39
CA GLY A 55 -12.11 4.76 15.48
C GLY A 55 -13.05 5.70 14.72
N GLU A 56 -12.49 6.73 14.10
CA GLU A 56 -13.19 7.65 13.19
C GLU A 56 -12.65 7.47 11.76
N ALA A 57 -13.55 7.21 10.79
CA ALA A 57 -13.14 7.10 9.39
C ALA A 57 -14.18 7.68 8.43
N VAL A 58 -13.72 8.03 7.22
CA VAL A 58 -14.56 8.41 6.08
C VAL A 58 -14.08 7.70 4.82
N PHE A 59 -15.00 7.46 3.90
CA PHE A 59 -14.69 6.97 2.55
C PHE A 59 -14.76 8.11 1.54
N LEU A 60 -13.77 8.14 0.63
CA LEU A 60 -13.78 9.00 -0.55
C LEU A 60 -13.51 8.15 -1.80
N ASP A 61 -14.32 8.29 -2.84
CA ASP A 61 -14.06 7.67 -4.13
C ASP A 61 -12.77 8.24 -4.74
N GLN A 62 -11.92 7.39 -5.30
CA GLN A 62 -10.66 7.82 -5.90
C GLN A 62 -10.15 6.82 -6.94
N ASP A 63 -9.89 7.30 -8.14
CA ASP A 63 -9.01 6.64 -9.09
C ASP A 63 -7.59 7.21 -8.95
N VAL A 64 -6.68 6.44 -8.35
CA VAL A 64 -5.30 6.89 -8.07
C VAL A 64 -4.51 7.24 -9.32
N SER A 65 -4.91 6.76 -10.50
CA SER A 65 -4.29 7.11 -11.78
C SER A 65 -4.64 8.52 -12.27
N LYS A 66 -5.58 9.22 -11.60
CA LYS A 66 -6.06 10.54 -12.00
C LYS A 66 -5.55 11.63 -11.05
N GLU A 67 -4.80 12.57 -11.58
CA GLU A 67 -4.24 13.68 -10.79
C GLU A 67 -5.32 14.53 -10.11
N ALA A 68 -6.44 14.81 -10.81
CA ALA A 68 -7.56 15.58 -10.26
C ALA A 68 -8.19 14.91 -9.03
N ASP A 69 -8.24 13.57 -8.98
CA ASP A 69 -8.75 12.84 -7.84
C ASP A 69 -7.83 13.00 -6.61
N TRP A 70 -6.50 13.01 -6.81
CA TRP A 70 -5.57 13.29 -5.73
C TRP A 70 -5.75 14.69 -5.13
N GLN A 71 -5.89 15.70 -5.97
CA GLN A 71 -6.17 17.08 -5.51
C GLN A 71 -7.44 17.12 -4.67
N ARG A 72 -8.52 16.55 -5.19
CA ARG A 72 -9.84 16.51 -4.53
C ARG A 72 -9.81 15.75 -3.19
N VAL A 73 -9.20 14.56 -3.13
CA VAL A 73 -9.22 13.76 -1.89
C VAL A 73 -8.30 14.33 -0.81
N ILE A 74 -7.17 14.93 -1.17
CA ILE A 74 -6.30 15.64 -0.22
C ILE A 74 -7.02 16.86 0.35
N GLU A 75 -7.65 17.69 -0.50
CA GLU A 75 -8.45 18.84 -0.07
C GLU A 75 -9.55 18.39 0.90
N ARG A 76 -10.35 17.38 0.52
CA ARG A 76 -11.41 16.84 1.38
C ARG A 76 -10.90 16.28 2.71
N THR A 77 -9.71 15.68 2.72
CA THR A 77 -9.07 15.19 3.94
C THR A 77 -8.72 16.35 4.87
N ILE A 78 -8.13 17.42 4.33
CA ILE A 78 -7.76 18.60 5.09
C ILE A 78 -9.01 19.34 5.61
N ASP A 79 -10.04 19.49 4.78
CA ASP A 79 -11.31 20.12 5.18
C ASP A 79 -11.97 19.34 6.33
N ARG A 80 -11.90 18.01 6.30
CA ARG A 80 -12.57 17.17 7.30
C ARG A 80 -11.78 17.06 8.61
N PHE A 81 -10.44 16.97 8.53
CA PHE A 81 -9.59 16.61 9.67
C PHE A 81 -8.48 17.63 9.98
N GLY A 82 -8.36 18.69 9.17
CA GLY A 82 -7.41 19.79 9.37
C GLY A 82 -5.99 19.54 8.87
N LYS A 83 -5.62 18.27 8.61
CA LYS A 83 -4.25 17.88 8.22
C LYS A 83 -4.20 16.52 7.55
N LEU A 84 -3.00 16.15 7.06
CA LEU A 84 -2.63 14.79 6.68
C LEU A 84 -1.26 14.48 7.29
N ASP A 85 -1.16 13.43 8.12
CA ASP A 85 0.08 13.02 8.78
C ASP A 85 0.64 11.71 8.22
N ILE A 86 -0.22 10.81 7.72
CA ILE A 86 0.14 9.48 7.24
C ILE A 86 -0.51 9.26 5.88
N LEU A 87 0.29 8.85 4.88
CA LEU A 87 -0.24 8.42 3.58
C LEU A 87 0.26 7.01 3.26
N VAL A 88 -0.67 6.09 3.03
CA VAL A 88 -0.36 4.74 2.56
C VAL A 88 -0.80 4.60 1.10
N ASN A 89 0.14 4.67 0.17
CA ASN A 89 -0.06 4.39 -1.25
C ASN A 89 -0.13 2.87 -1.44
N ASN A 90 -1.31 2.29 -1.18
CA ASN A 90 -1.52 0.84 -1.22
C ASN A 90 -2.26 0.38 -2.49
N ALA A 91 -3.06 1.23 -3.12
CA ALA A 91 -3.79 0.85 -4.33
C ALA A 91 -2.86 0.23 -5.39
N GLY A 92 -3.27 -0.89 -5.95
CA GLY A 92 -2.48 -1.59 -6.94
C GLY A 92 -3.28 -2.66 -7.69
N VAL A 93 -2.79 -2.96 -8.88
CA VAL A 93 -3.35 -3.97 -9.79
C VAL A 93 -2.22 -4.85 -10.33
N GLY A 94 -2.56 -6.05 -10.79
CA GLY A 94 -1.64 -6.95 -11.48
C GLY A 94 -2.20 -7.43 -12.81
N ALA A 95 -1.32 -7.59 -13.81
CA ALA A 95 -1.61 -8.30 -15.04
C ALA A 95 -0.62 -9.47 -15.13
N GLY A 96 -1.11 -10.69 -15.00
CA GLY A 96 -0.31 -11.92 -15.04
C GLY A 96 0.06 -12.29 -16.48
N LYS A 97 1.02 -11.56 -17.08
CA LYS A 97 1.52 -11.80 -18.44
C LYS A 97 3.02 -11.64 -18.53
N ASN A 98 3.64 -12.49 -19.36
CA ASN A 98 5.07 -12.42 -19.65
C ASN A 98 5.38 -11.30 -20.67
N ILE A 99 6.66 -11.08 -20.93
CA ILE A 99 7.15 -10.00 -21.79
C ILE A 99 6.64 -10.09 -23.26
N GLU A 100 6.38 -11.28 -23.76
CA GLU A 100 5.91 -11.50 -25.13
C GLU A 100 4.39 -11.33 -25.27
N GLN A 101 3.64 -11.53 -24.17
CA GLN A 101 2.17 -11.59 -24.15
C GLN A 101 1.52 -10.27 -23.75
N ILE A 102 2.23 -9.44 -22.97
CA ILE A 102 1.65 -8.21 -22.46
C ILE A 102 1.47 -7.18 -23.58
N SER A 103 0.28 -6.62 -23.67
CA SER A 103 0.05 -5.48 -24.58
C SER A 103 0.57 -4.18 -23.97
N LEU A 104 0.87 -3.20 -24.84
CA LEU A 104 1.25 -1.87 -24.39
C LEU A 104 0.14 -1.17 -23.58
N GLU A 105 -1.12 -1.48 -23.86
CA GLU A 105 -2.27 -0.96 -23.11
C GLU A 105 -2.31 -1.53 -21.70
N GLU A 106 -2.14 -2.84 -21.54
CA GLU A 106 -2.07 -3.49 -20.20
C GLU A 106 -0.86 -3.02 -19.42
N TRP A 107 0.29 -2.90 -20.07
CA TRP A 107 1.48 -2.31 -19.46
C TRP A 107 1.19 -0.91 -18.91
N ARG A 108 0.65 -0.02 -19.73
CA ARG A 108 0.32 1.36 -19.35
C ARG A 108 -0.71 1.42 -18.23
N TRP A 109 -1.71 0.53 -18.27
CA TRP A 109 -2.70 0.44 -17.20
C TRP A 109 -2.07 0.06 -15.86
N VAL A 110 -1.19 -0.96 -15.81
CA VAL A 110 -0.50 -1.34 -14.57
C VAL A 110 0.39 -0.21 -14.07
N MET A 111 1.17 0.41 -14.97
CA MET A 111 2.05 1.53 -14.62
C MET A 111 1.26 2.72 -14.09
N SER A 112 0.14 3.09 -14.71
CA SER A 112 -0.68 4.24 -14.31
C SER A 112 -1.28 4.08 -12.90
N VAL A 113 -1.67 2.87 -12.51
CA VAL A 113 -2.21 2.62 -11.17
C VAL A 113 -1.09 2.48 -10.14
N ASN A 114 -0.11 1.59 -10.40
CA ASN A 114 0.87 1.17 -9.40
C ASN A 114 2.00 2.18 -9.20
N LEU A 115 2.45 2.85 -10.26
CA LEU A 115 3.59 3.75 -10.21
C LEU A 115 3.17 5.23 -10.29
N ASP A 116 2.42 5.61 -11.34
CA ASP A 116 1.98 6.99 -11.48
C ASP A 116 1.04 7.39 -10.33
N GLY A 117 0.12 6.49 -9.93
CA GLY A 117 -0.75 6.70 -8.78
C GLY A 117 0.01 6.96 -7.48
N ALA A 118 1.02 6.14 -7.19
CA ALA A 118 1.86 6.33 -6.00
C ALA A 118 2.79 7.56 -6.10
N PHE A 119 3.25 7.90 -7.31
CA PHE A 119 3.96 9.15 -7.57
C PHE A 119 3.07 10.36 -7.25
N LEU A 120 1.85 10.39 -7.77
CA LEU A 120 0.89 11.47 -7.51
C LEU A 120 0.57 11.56 -6.01
N GLY A 121 0.33 10.42 -5.36
CA GLY A 121 0.11 10.38 -3.91
C GLY A 121 1.30 10.93 -3.12
N THR A 122 2.51 10.53 -3.48
CA THR A 122 3.74 11.04 -2.85
C THR A 122 3.89 12.54 -3.07
N LYS A 123 3.66 13.04 -4.29
CA LYS A 123 3.71 14.47 -4.65
C LYS A 123 2.74 15.29 -3.80
N TYR A 124 1.45 14.96 -3.85
CA TYR A 124 0.41 15.70 -3.14
C TYR A 124 0.44 15.48 -1.62
N GLY A 125 0.86 14.30 -1.16
CA GLY A 125 1.12 14.03 0.25
C GLY A 125 2.23 14.93 0.81
N ILE A 126 3.35 15.08 0.11
CA ILE A 126 4.43 16.01 0.50
C ILE A 126 3.91 17.46 0.53
N GLU A 127 3.14 17.87 -0.49
CA GLU A 127 2.58 19.24 -0.54
C GLU A 127 1.64 19.55 0.63
N ALA A 128 0.88 18.58 1.09
CA ALA A 128 0.02 18.71 2.26
C ALA A 128 0.82 18.70 3.56
N MET A 129 1.64 17.66 3.78
CA MET A 129 2.34 17.40 5.04
C MET A 129 3.38 18.48 5.39
N LYS A 130 4.08 19.05 4.39
CA LYS A 130 5.08 20.12 4.65
C LYS A 130 4.47 21.39 5.27
N LYS A 131 3.17 21.60 5.15
CA LYS A 131 2.46 22.75 5.70
C LYS A 131 2.05 22.54 7.16
N THR A 132 2.02 21.30 7.64
CA THR A 132 1.52 20.91 8.96
C THR A 132 2.58 20.30 9.87
N GLY A 133 3.85 20.39 9.49
CA GLY A 133 4.98 19.99 10.34
C GLY A 133 5.60 18.63 10.03
N GLY A 134 5.20 17.99 8.94
CA GLY A 134 5.80 16.74 8.47
C GLY A 134 4.83 15.56 8.45
N GLY A 135 5.36 14.34 8.30
CA GLY A 135 4.52 13.14 8.22
C GLY A 135 5.28 11.88 7.80
N SER A 136 4.51 10.85 7.47
CA SER A 136 5.03 9.57 6.97
C SER A 136 4.28 9.11 5.73
N ILE A 137 5.02 8.86 4.65
CA ILE A 137 4.50 8.27 3.42
C ILE A 137 5.01 6.84 3.31
N ILE A 138 4.10 5.89 3.14
CA ILE A 138 4.39 4.47 3.01
C ILE A 138 3.90 4.02 1.64
N ASN A 139 4.84 3.60 0.79
CA ASN A 139 4.56 3.08 -0.54
C ASN A 139 4.51 1.56 -0.50
N MET A 140 3.37 0.96 -0.85
CA MET A 140 3.21 -0.49 -0.89
C MET A 140 3.83 -1.04 -2.16
N SER A 141 5.08 -1.53 -2.03
CA SER A 141 5.77 -2.25 -3.09
C SER A 141 5.39 -3.75 -3.07
N SER A 142 6.34 -4.63 -3.27
CA SER A 142 6.22 -6.10 -3.27
C SER A 142 7.61 -6.71 -3.23
N ILE A 143 7.73 -8.00 -2.92
CA ILE A 143 8.92 -8.80 -3.25
C ILE A 143 9.22 -8.73 -4.75
N GLU A 144 8.21 -8.66 -5.61
CA GLU A 144 8.32 -8.47 -7.06
C GLU A 144 8.97 -7.13 -7.46
N GLY A 145 9.18 -6.21 -6.54
CA GLY A 145 10.03 -5.04 -6.75
C GLY A 145 11.51 -5.31 -6.43
N ILE A 146 11.84 -6.47 -5.85
CA ILE A 146 13.21 -6.92 -5.47
C ILE A 146 13.69 -8.01 -6.42
N ILE A 147 12.81 -8.94 -6.74
CA ILE A 147 13.03 -10.06 -7.66
C ILE A 147 12.17 -9.90 -8.91
N GLY A 148 12.38 -10.73 -9.94
CA GLY A 148 11.52 -10.81 -11.12
C GLY A 148 10.71 -12.09 -11.14
N ASP A 149 9.44 -12.02 -11.55
CA ASP A 149 8.63 -13.16 -12.00
C ASP A 149 8.36 -13.04 -13.50
N SER A 150 8.80 -14.01 -14.28
CA SER A 150 8.63 -14.01 -15.75
C SER A 150 7.16 -13.84 -16.22
N ARG A 151 6.20 -14.01 -15.32
CA ARG A 151 4.76 -13.90 -15.59
C ARG A 151 4.15 -12.57 -15.17
N MET A 152 4.94 -11.63 -14.59
CA MET A 152 4.42 -10.42 -13.94
C MET A 152 5.14 -9.15 -14.39
N VAL A 153 5.63 -9.09 -15.65
CA VAL A 153 6.60 -8.10 -16.12
C VAL A 153 6.23 -6.62 -15.86
N ALA A 154 4.96 -6.24 -16.04
CA ALA A 154 4.54 -4.86 -15.78
C ALA A 154 4.42 -4.58 -14.26
N TYR A 155 3.98 -5.58 -13.51
CA TYR A 155 3.90 -5.47 -12.05
C TYR A 155 5.29 -5.31 -11.45
N ASP A 156 6.25 -6.18 -11.81
CA ASP A 156 7.64 -6.13 -11.35
C ASP A 156 8.27 -4.77 -11.65
N ALA A 157 8.14 -4.30 -12.89
CA ALA A 157 8.64 -2.98 -13.30
C ALA A 157 8.02 -1.85 -12.48
N SER A 158 6.69 -1.89 -12.22
CA SER A 158 6.00 -0.88 -11.43
C SER A 158 6.47 -0.87 -9.97
N LYS A 159 6.64 -2.06 -9.36
CA LYS A 159 7.06 -2.21 -7.96
C LYS A 159 8.56 -1.95 -7.78
N GLY A 160 9.38 -2.28 -8.77
CA GLY A 160 10.80 -1.88 -8.84
C GLY A 160 10.97 -0.36 -8.99
N GLY A 161 10.19 0.28 -9.86
CA GLY A 161 10.17 1.75 -10.02
C GLY A 161 9.78 2.45 -8.72
N LEU A 162 8.83 1.90 -7.97
CA LEU A 162 8.37 2.46 -6.69
C LEU A 162 9.47 2.46 -5.61
N ARG A 163 10.36 1.49 -5.60
CA ARG A 163 11.54 1.47 -4.69
C ARG A 163 12.42 2.68 -4.89
N THR A 164 12.79 2.97 -6.14
CA THR A 164 13.70 4.09 -6.46
C THR A 164 13.00 5.43 -6.32
N LEU A 165 11.73 5.54 -6.71
CA LEU A 165 10.90 6.72 -6.46
C LEU A 165 10.88 7.08 -4.96
N THR A 166 10.68 6.10 -4.10
CA THR A 166 10.65 6.28 -2.64
C THR A 166 11.97 6.84 -2.11
N LYS A 167 13.10 6.31 -2.54
CA LYS A 167 14.44 6.81 -2.15
C LYS A 167 14.65 8.25 -2.59
N SER A 168 14.27 8.58 -3.83
CA SER A 168 14.36 9.93 -4.37
C SER A 168 13.50 10.92 -3.57
N ALA A 169 12.24 10.57 -3.27
CA ALA A 169 11.33 11.40 -2.49
C ALA A 169 11.83 11.58 -1.03
N ALA A 170 12.35 10.52 -0.41
CA ALA A 170 12.92 10.57 0.92
C ALA A 170 14.11 11.54 1.02
N LEU A 171 15.04 11.45 0.08
CA LEU A 171 16.19 12.35 0.00
C LEU A 171 15.75 13.81 -0.23
N HIS A 172 14.79 14.03 -1.13
CA HIS A 172 14.24 15.37 -1.36
C HIS A 172 13.63 15.96 -0.08
N CYS A 173 12.80 15.22 0.63
CA CYS A 173 12.18 15.69 1.87
C CYS A 173 13.22 15.99 2.96
N ALA A 174 14.24 15.13 3.10
CA ALA A 174 15.33 15.31 4.06
C ALA A 174 16.16 16.56 3.74
N GLN A 175 16.58 16.75 2.50
CA GLN A 175 17.37 17.92 2.05
C GLN A 175 16.61 19.24 2.22
N ARG A 176 15.27 19.21 2.13
CA ARG A 176 14.42 20.38 2.33
C ARG A 176 14.01 20.62 3.78
N GLY A 177 14.34 19.73 4.70
CA GLY A 177 13.95 19.85 6.11
C GLY A 177 12.44 19.73 6.35
N TYR A 178 11.71 19.00 5.48
CA TYR A 178 10.23 18.93 5.57
C TYR A 178 9.73 18.07 6.74
N ASN A 179 10.61 17.34 7.40
CA ASN A 179 10.23 16.39 8.46
C ASN A 179 9.24 15.32 7.96
N ILE A 180 9.36 14.92 6.68
CA ILE A 180 8.56 13.87 6.05
C ILE A 180 9.48 12.68 5.78
N ARG A 181 9.06 11.51 6.27
CA ARG A 181 9.71 10.23 5.97
C ARG A 181 8.97 9.53 4.85
N VAL A 182 9.71 8.89 3.93
CA VAL A 182 9.13 8.14 2.81
C VAL A 182 9.80 6.78 2.75
N ASN A 183 9.03 5.69 2.91
CA ASN A 183 9.53 4.32 2.97
C ASN A 183 8.68 3.38 2.12
N THR A 184 9.21 2.19 1.81
CA THR A 184 8.45 1.11 1.17
C THR A 184 8.24 -0.07 2.11
N VAL A 185 7.10 -0.74 1.95
CA VAL A 185 6.86 -2.09 2.47
C VAL A 185 6.87 -3.05 1.29
N HIS A 186 7.51 -4.21 1.46
CA HIS A 186 7.63 -5.25 0.44
C HIS A 186 6.99 -6.55 0.94
N PRO A 187 5.66 -6.72 0.78
CA PRO A 187 5.01 -7.97 1.14
C PRO A 187 5.45 -9.12 0.23
N GLY A 188 5.53 -10.31 0.80
CA GLY A 188 5.50 -11.56 0.05
C GLY A 188 4.08 -11.94 -0.38
N PHE A 189 3.81 -13.24 -0.49
CA PHE A 189 2.45 -13.71 -0.75
C PHE A 189 1.63 -13.71 0.54
N ILE A 190 0.65 -12.80 0.58
CA ILE A 190 -0.27 -12.59 1.72
C ILE A 190 -1.65 -13.11 1.34
N ASP A 191 -2.34 -13.83 2.22
CA ASP A 191 -3.68 -14.40 1.96
C ASP A 191 -4.74 -13.31 1.78
N THR A 192 -4.83 -12.80 0.57
CA THR A 192 -5.77 -11.77 0.12
C THR A 192 -6.56 -12.26 -1.08
N GLU A 193 -7.61 -11.53 -1.47
CA GLU A 193 -8.36 -11.83 -2.70
C GLU A 193 -7.46 -11.81 -3.95
N MET A 194 -6.45 -10.96 -3.99
CA MET A 194 -5.49 -10.91 -5.10
C MET A 194 -4.71 -12.22 -5.20
N VAL A 195 -4.15 -12.73 -4.09
CA VAL A 195 -3.41 -13.99 -4.07
C VAL A 195 -4.35 -15.17 -4.28
N ARG A 196 -5.57 -15.15 -3.74
CA ARG A 196 -6.58 -16.19 -4.02
C ARG A 196 -6.96 -16.24 -5.51
N GLY A 197 -7.07 -15.08 -6.16
CA GLY A 197 -7.25 -14.99 -7.62
C GLY A 197 -6.06 -15.57 -8.39
N PHE A 198 -4.84 -15.26 -7.97
CA PHE A 198 -3.62 -15.83 -8.53
C PHE A 198 -3.57 -17.36 -8.37
N LEU A 199 -3.89 -17.88 -7.18
CA LEU A 199 -3.95 -19.33 -6.93
C LEU A 199 -4.97 -20.03 -7.82
N LYS A 200 -6.17 -19.44 -8.01
CA LYS A 200 -7.18 -19.97 -8.93
C LYS A 200 -6.68 -20.04 -10.36
N ALA A 201 -5.94 -19.03 -10.81
CA ALA A 201 -5.38 -18.99 -12.18
C ALA A 201 -4.21 -19.99 -12.36
N GLN A 202 -3.50 -20.36 -11.29
CA GLN A 202 -2.38 -21.32 -11.32
C GLN A 202 -2.80 -22.77 -11.04
N ALA A 203 -4.01 -22.98 -10.49
CA ALA A 203 -4.50 -24.29 -10.12
C ALA A 203 -4.69 -25.18 -11.36
N LYS A 204 -3.94 -26.28 -11.44
CA LYS A 204 -4.16 -27.32 -12.45
C LYS A 204 -5.38 -28.11 -12.06
N ASP A 205 -6.25 -28.39 -13.03
CA ASP A 205 -7.50 -29.15 -12.84
C ASP A 205 -8.38 -28.63 -11.68
N GLY A 206 -8.24 -27.34 -11.32
CA GLY A 206 -9.00 -26.71 -10.23
C GLY A 206 -8.47 -27.02 -8.82
N ASP A 207 -7.35 -27.68 -8.67
CA ASP A 207 -6.75 -28.02 -7.38
C ASP A 207 -6.03 -26.80 -6.75
N ILE A 208 -6.83 -25.93 -6.13
CA ILE A 208 -6.36 -24.71 -5.45
C ILE A 208 -5.52 -25.05 -4.23
N GLU A 209 -5.83 -26.14 -3.53
CA GLU A 209 -5.11 -26.54 -2.31
C GLU A 209 -3.66 -26.94 -2.60
N SER A 210 -3.44 -27.73 -3.64
CA SER A 210 -2.08 -28.06 -4.09
C SER A 210 -1.31 -26.82 -4.57
N ALA A 211 -1.96 -25.88 -5.28
CA ALA A 211 -1.36 -24.63 -5.68
C ALA A 211 -0.98 -23.78 -4.45
N ARG A 212 -1.83 -23.73 -3.42
CA ARG A 212 -1.55 -23.04 -2.15
C ARG A 212 -0.34 -23.66 -1.44
N LYS A 213 -0.33 -24.98 -1.25
CA LYS A 213 0.82 -25.67 -0.62
C LYS A 213 2.12 -25.47 -1.39
N ALA A 214 2.06 -25.41 -2.71
CA ALA A 214 3.25 -25.12 -3.52
C ALA A 214 3.77 -23.70 -3.25
N LEU A 215 2.87 -22.71 -3.12
CA LEU A 215 3.22 -21.33 -2.82
C LEU A 215 3.75 -21.18 -1.38
N GLU A 216 3.15 -21.86 -0.40
CA GLU A 216 3.60 -21.87 1.00
C GLU A 216 5.04 -22.39 1.15
N ARG A 217 5.41 -23.46 0.41
CA ARG A 217 6.78 -24.01 0.40
C ARG A 217 7.85 -23.03 -0.11
N LEU A 218 7.47 -22.01 -0.85
CA LEU A 218 8.38 -20.96 -1.29
C LEU A 218 8.75 -20.00 -0.15
N HIS A 219 7.99 -20.00 0.96
CA HIS A 219 8.27 -19.19 2.13
C HIS A 219 9.01 -20.04 3.18
N PRO A 220 10.24 -19.70 3.56
CA PRO A 220 10.98 -20.45 4.59
C PRO A 220 10.23 -20.60 5.91
N ILE A 221 9.38 -19.65 6.27
CA ILE A 221 8.53 -19.72 7.48
C ILE A 221 7.41 -20.78 7.38
N GLY A 222 7.09 -21.26 6.16
CA GLY A 222 6.20 -22.41 5.92
C GLY A 222 4.73 -22.11 5.70
N HIS A 223 4.34 -20.85 5.66
CA HIS A 223 2.95 -20.43 5.39
C HIS A 223 2.89 -19.10 4.64
N LEU A 224 1.72 -18.75 4.08
CA LEU A 224 1.45 -17.42 3.56
C LEU A 224 1.31 -16.43 4.71
N GLY A 225 1.68 -15.17 4.47
CA GLY A 225 1.39 -14.11 5.43
C GLY A 225 -0.10 -13.79 5.52
N GLU A 226 -0.49 -13.12 6.61
CA GLU A 226 -1.83 -12.56 6.82
C GLU A 226 -1.81 -11.04 6.58
N PRO A 227 -2.95 -10.41 6.24
CA PRO A 227 -3.00 -8.96 6.03
C PRO A 227 -2.48 -8.15 7.22
N ASP A 228 -2.66 -8.65 8.45
CA ASP A 228 -2.19 -7.99 9.67
C ASP A 228 -0.66 -7.95 9.78
N ASP A 229 0.07 -8.93 9.24
CA ASP A 229 1.54 -8.92 9.21
C ASP A 229 2.06 -7.66 8.49
N VAL A 230 1.40 -7.31 7.38
CA VAL A 230 1.73 -6.10 6.61
C VAL A 230 1.21 -4.84 7.28
N ALA A 231 0.02 -4.90 7.90
CA ALA A 231 -0.55 -3.76 8.61
C ALA A 231 0.33 -3.33 9.79
N TYR A 232 0.97 -4.26 10.52
CA TYR A 232 1.94 -3.93 11.58
C TYR A 232 3.20 -3.25 11.03
N ALA A 233 3.67 -3.64 9.85
CA ALA A 233 4.78 -2.96 9.19
C ALA A 233 4.39 -1.51 8.79
N VAL A 234 3.19 -1.32 8.28
CA VAL A 234 2.63 0.02 8.00
C VAL A 234 2.53 0.84 9.28
N LEU A 235 1.99 0.29 10.36
CA LEU A 235 1.86 0.96 11.65
C LEU A 235 3.23 1.37 12.21
N TYR A 236 4.24 0.50 12.15
CA TYR A 236 5.61 0.84 12.54
C TYR A 236 6.12 2.05 11.75
N LEU A 237 6.02 2.02 10.42
CA LEU A 237 6.49 3.11 9.57
C LEU A 237 5.66 4.40 9.73
N ALA A 238 4.40 4.30 10.10
CA ALA A 238 3.52 5.44 10.39
C ALA A 238 3.86 6.11 11.73
N SER A 239 4.32 5.33 12.70
CA SER A 239 4.53 5.78 14.08
C SER A 239 5.89 6.49 14.29
N ARG A 240 6.07 7.06 15.49
CA ARG A 240 7.33 7.67 15.92
C ARG A 240 8.46 6.66 16.17
N GLU A 241 8.13 5.36 16.25
CA GLU A 241 9.13 4.30 16.43
C GLU A 241 10.10 4.25 15.24
N SER A 242 9.64 4.61 14.05
CA SER A 242 10.45 4.66 12.82
C SER A 242 11.02 6.06 12.50
N LYS A 243 11.17 6.94 13.49
CA LYS A 243 11.62 8.34 13.30
C LYS A 243 12.97 8.48 12.59
N PHE A 244 13.78 7.43 12.58
CA PHE A 244 15.10 7.42 11.92
C PHE A 244 15.11 6.57 10.64
N ALA A 245 13.94 6.10 10.19
CA ALA A 245 13.78 5.32 8.96
C ALA A 245 13.18 6.19 7.85
N THR A 246 13.98 6.51 6.82
CA THR A 246 13.54 7.15 5.58
C THR A 246 14.32 6.60 4.39
N GLY A 247 13.69 6.43 3.25
CA GLY A 247 14.26 5.75 2.08
C GLY A 247 14.50 4.25 2.28
N SER A 248 13.94 3.67 3.34
CA SER A 248 14.14 2.28 3.75
C SER A 248 13.13 1.35 3.06
N GLU A 249 13.53 0.08 2.95
CA GLU A 249 12.73 -1.02 2.42
C GLU A 249 12.43 -1.98 3.57
N LEU A 250 11.16 -2.14 3.96
CA LEU A 250 10.74 -3.08 4.98
C LEU A 250 10.12 -4.30 4.32
N VAL A 251 10.86 -5.41 4.31
CA VAL A 251 10.43 -6.67 3.70
C VAL A 251 9.62 -7.49 4.72
N VAL A 252 8.43 -7.98 4.29
CA VAL A 252 7.51 -8.79 5.09
C VAL A 252 7.07 -9.97 4.23
N ASP A 253 7.93 -11.00 4.12
CA ASP A 253 7.81 -12.03 3.10
C ASP A 253 8.06 -13.47 3.59
N GLY A 254 8.13 -13.70 4.89
CA GLY A 254 8.42 -15.03 5.46
C GLY A 254 9.75 -15.61 5.02
N GLY A 255 10.73 -14.77 4.67
CA GLY A 255 12.06 -15.16 4.19
C GLY A 255 12.14 -15.51 2.71
N TYR A 256 11.10 -15.22 1.92
CA TYR A 256 11.05 -15.54 0.50
C TYR A 256 12.26 -14.99 -0.28
N THR A 257 12.65 -13.74 -0.04
CA THR A 257 13.76 -13.06 -0.73
C THR A 257 15.09 -13.14 -0.01
N ALA A 258 15.19 -13.84 1.12
CA ALA A 258 16.43 -13.94 1.91
C ALA A 258 17.42 -14.99 1.37
N ARG A 259 17.14 -15.63 0.24
CA ARG A 259 17.93 -16.71 -0.39
C ARG A 259 18.26 -16.39 -1.84
#